data_022c75cd9ba22f908fa4ca7240f94139
#
_entry.id   022c75cd9ba22f908fa4ca7240f94139
#
_cell.length_a   1.000
_cell.length_b   1.000
_cell.length_c   1.000
_cell.angle_alpha   90.00
_cell.angle_beta   90.00
_cell.angle_gamma   90.00
#
_symmetry.space_group_name_H-M   'P 1'
#
loop_
_entity.id
_entity.type
_entity.pdbx_description
1 polymer ?
#
loop_
_entity_poly.entity_id
_entity_poly.type
_entity_poly.pdbx_seq_one_letter_code
_entity_poly.pdbx_strand_id
1 'polypeptide(L)'
;MSIVFKGRVFSVEVSRRLYPNGRVHEVAIVRHPPAVVIVPIEDDGRVVLIRQYRAALDRELWEVPAGSVDRDESADEAARRECEEEIGRVPYTLERLGAWFPTPGYCDEELIFYRASALRAPDPRSRRQPDADEDISARSFTIAEARAMVARGEIVDLKTAYALTLIPSVA
;
A
#
# COMPACT_ATOMS: atom_id res chain seq x y z
N MET A 1 -5.35 -28.74 -6.96
CA MET A 1 -5.30 -27.28 -6.94
C MET A 1 -6.31 -26.77 -7.95
N SER A 2 -7.26 -25.95 -7.53
CA SER A 2 -8.25 -25.34 -8.42
C SER A 2 -8.43 -23.87 -8.04
N ILE A 3 -8.52 -22.99 -9.05
CA ILE A 3 -8.93 -21.61 -8.84
C ILE A 3 -10.45 -21.59 -8.86
N VAL A 4 -11.06 -21.21 -7.75
CA VAL A 4 -12.52 -21.18 -7.57
C VAL A 4 -13.10 -19.77 -7.79
N PHE A 5 -12.27 -18.76 -7.77
CA PHE A 5 -12.62 -17.38 -8.12
C PHE A 5 -11.43 -16.68 -8.75
N LYS A 6 -11.69 -15.83 -9.77
CA LYS A 6 -10.68 -14.95 -10.37
C LYS A 6 -11.30 -13.58 -10.58
N GLY A 7 -10.82 -12.62 -9.78
CA GLY A 7 -11.14 -11.19 -9.90
C GLY A 7 -10.10 -10.42 -10.74
N ARG A 8 -10.24 -9.10 -10.74
CA ARG A 8 -9.29 -8.19 -11.41
C ARG A 8 -7.94 -8.18 -10.68
N VAL A 9 -7.94 -8.09 -9.35
CA VAL A 9 -6.74 -7.93 -8.53
C VAL A 9 -6.29 -9.27 -7.94
N PHE A 10 -7.19 -10.09 -7.43
CA PHE A 10 -6.86 -11.32 -6.73
C PHE A 10 -7.62 -12.53 -7.25
N SER A 11 -7.15 -13.72 -6.90
CA SER A 11 -7.88 -14.98 -7.11
C SER A 11 -7.96 -15.79 -5.83
N VAL A 12 -8.91 -16.73 -5.76
CA VAL A 12 -9.01 -17.68 -4.66
C VAL A 12 -8.67 -19.08 -5.18
N GLU A 13 -7.63 -19.65 -4.58
CA GLU A 13 -7.17 -21.01 -4.83
C GLU A 13 -7.66 -21.94 -3.72
N VAL A 14 -8.22 -23.09 -4.07
CA VAL A 14 -8.47 -24.20 -3.13
C VAL A 14 -7.54 -25.35 -3.48
N SER A 15 -6.78 -25.81 -2.49
CA SER A 15 -5.82 -26.90 -2.67
C SER A 15 -5.61 -27.71 -1.40
N ARG A 16 -5.19 -28.97 -1.57
CA ARG A 16 -4.77 -29.81 -0.45
C ARG A 16 -3.29 -29.61 -0.20
N ARG A 17 -2.92 -29.30 1.05
CA ARG A 17 -1.54 -29.03 1.47
C ARG A 17 -1.12 -30.01 2.55
N LEU A 18 0.08 -30.60 2.37
CA LEU A 18 0.73 -31.38 3.40
C LEU A 18 1.37 -30.41 4.41
N TYR A 19 0.94 -30.53 5.66
CA TYR A 19 1.48 -29.71 6.75
C TYR A 19 2.72 -30.37 7.39
N PRO A 20 3.56 -29.60 8.11
CA PRO A 20 4.76 -30.15 8.79
C PRO A 20 4.46 -31.27 9.78
N ASN A 21 3.24 -31.36 10.30
CA ASN A 21 2.79 -32.42 11.20
C ASN A 21 2.37 -33.71 10.46
N GLY A 22 2.60 -33.81 9.15
CA GLY A 22 2.26 -34.95 8.30
C GLY A 22 0.79 -35.06 7.93
N ARG A 23 -0.07 -34.11 8.32
CA ARG A 23 -1.50 -34.09 7.96
C ARG A 23 -1.75 -33.31 6.68
N VAL A 24 -2.73 -33.77 5.92
CA VAL A 24 -3.19 -33.07 4.72
C VAL A 24 -4.48 -32.32 5.05
N HIS A 25 -4.45 -31.01 4.80
CA HIS A 25 -5.61 -30.14 4.97
C HIS A 25 -6.02 -29.55 3.63
N GLU A 26 -7.32 -29.34 3.43
CA GLU A 26 -7.82 -28.49 2.38
C GLU A 26 -7.76 -27.04 2.87
N VAL A 27 -7.20 -26.17 2.03
CA VAL A 27 -6.98 -24.75 2.35
C VAL A 27 -7.48 -23.88 1.20
N ALA A 28 -8.11 -22.76 1.55
CA ALA A 28 -8.45 -21.69 0.63
C ALA A 28 -7.44 -20.56 0.82
N ILE A 29 -6.81 -20.12 -0.26
CA ILE A 29 -5.77 -19.09 -0.26
C ILE A 29 -6.18 -18.00 -1.23
N VAL A 30 -6.17 -16.76 -0.76
CA VAL A 30 -6.21 -15.57 -1.63
C VAL A 30 -4.83 -15.37 -2.23
N ARG A 31 -4.75 -15.41 -3.57
CA ARG A 31 -3.55 -15.11 -4.34
C ARG A 31 -3.60 -13.66 -4.80
N HIS A 32 -2.67 -12.88 -4.31
CA HIS A 32 -2.58 -11.45 -4.57
C HIS A 32 -1.18 -11.09 -5.06
N PRO A 33 -1.02 -10.21 -6.08
CA PRO A 33 0.30 -9.67 -6.40
C PRO A 33 0.89 -8.94 -5.20
N PRO A 34 2.22 -8.80 -5.10
CA PRO A 34 2.81 -7.89 -4.14
C PRO A 34 2.27 -6.47 -4.33
N ALA A 35 2.25 -5.69 -3.26
CA ALA A 35 1.88 -4.28 -3.31
C ALA A 35 2.95 -3.41 -2.65
N VAL A 36 3.09 -2.18 -3.15
CA VAL A 36 3.95 -1.17 -2.54
C VAL A 36 3.14 -0.29 -1.60
N VAL A 37 3.76 0.11 -0.50
CA VAL A 37 3.22 1.05 0.48
C VAL A 37 4.22 2.18 0.63
N ILE A 38 3.82 3.40 0.31
CA ILE A 38 4.73 4.52 0.22
C ILE A 38 4.45 5.52 1.34
N VAL A 39 5.49 5.95 2.06
CA VAL A 39 5.40 7.06 3.02
C VAL A 39 6.06 8.29 2.38
N PRO A 40 5.28 9.15 1.71
CA PRO A 40 5.81 10.33 1.05
C PRO A 40 6.10 11.41 2.10
N ILE A 41 7.36 11.84 2.19
CA ILE A 41 7.80 12.88 3.11
C ILE A 41 8.18 14.12 2.30
N GLU A 42 7.51 15.23 2.58
CA GLU A 42 7.82 16.55 2.02
C GLU A 42 9.11 17.14 2.62
N ASP A 43 9.66 18.16 1.98
CA ASP A 43 10.92 18.79 2.41
C ASP A 43 10.82 19.44 3.81
N ASP A 44 9.60 19.80 4.24
CA ASP A 44 9.32 20.31 5.59
C ASP A 44 9.07 19.21 6.64
N GLY A 45 9.21 17.92 6.27
CA GLY A 45 9.04 16.76 7.14
C GLY A 45 7.61 16.30 7.33
N ARG A 46 6.62 16.85 6.62
CA ARG A 46 5.24 16.37 6.64
C ARG A 46 5.10 15.10 5.83
N VAL A 47 4.17 14.24 6.26
CA VAL A 47 3.74 13.07 5.48
C VAL A 47 2.52 13.42 4.65
N VAL A 48 2.48 12.96 3.41
CA VAL A 48 1.29 13.06 2.57
C VAL A 48 0.44 11.80 2.75
N LEU A 49 -0.81 11.99 3.16
CA LEU A 49 -1.82 10.93 3.21
C LEU A 49 -2.85 11.17 2.11
N ILE A 50 -3.45 10.10 1.65
CA ILE A 50 -4.58 10.12 0.73
C ILE A 50 -5.87 9.77 1.47
N ARG A 51 -6.98 10.27 0.97
CA ARG A 51 -8.32 9.88 1.40
C ARG A 51 -8.98 9.16 0.24
N GLN A 52 -9.32 7.89 0.44
CA GLN A 52 -9.85 6.99 -0.58
C GLN A 52 -11.07 6.25 -0.07
N TYR A 53 -12.11 6.12 -0.92
CA TYR A 53 -13.26 5.29 -0.63
C TYR A 53 -12.93 3.80 -0.78
N ARG A 54 -13.25 3.02 0.24
CA ARG A 54 -13.06 1.56 0.28
C ARG A 54 -14.41 0.84 0.26
N ALA A 55 -14.81 0.37 -0.91
CA ALA A 55 -16.11 -0.29 -1.13
C ALA A 55 -16.36 -1.47 -0.17
N ALA A 56 -15.32 -2.21 0.21
CA ALA A 56 -15.44 -3.31 1.17
C ALA A 56 -15.87 -2.87 2.58
N LEU A 57 -15.66 -1.59 2.92
CA LEU A 57 -16.00 -1.00 4.23
C LEU A 57 -17.10 0.06 4.13
N ASP A 58 -17.54 0.38 2.90
CA ASP A 58 -18.54 1.43 2.59
C ASP A 58 -18.21 2.78 3.24
N ARG A 59 -16.94 3.17 3.19
CA ARG A 59 -16.47 4.47 3.73
C ARG A 59 -15.12 4.89 3.18
N GLU A 60 -14.81 6.18 3.34
CA GLU A 60 -13.49 6.72 3.07
C GLU A 60 -12.52 6.48 4.24
N LEU A 61 -11.27 6.19 3.91
CA LEU A 61 -10.17 6.02 4.87
C LEU A 61 -9.03 6.99 4.56
N TRP A 62 -8.32 7.41 5.60
CA TRP A 62 -6.99 8.01 5.46
C TRP A 62 -5.95 6.92 5.37
N GLU A 63 -5.15 6.97 4.30
CA GLU A 63 -4.15 5.96 3.98
C GLU A 63 -2.86 6.61 3.49
N VAL A 64 -1.72 5.91 3.58
CA VAL A 64 -0.55 6.23 2.77
C VAL A 64 -0.78 5.68 1.35
N PRO A 65 -0.23 6.31 0.30
CA PRO A 65 -0.27 5.80 -1.06
C PRO A 65 0.17 4.34 -1.15
N ALA A 66 -0.56 3.54 -1.92
CA ALA A 66 -0.27 2.12 -2.06
C ALA A 66 -0.97 1.51 -3.28
N GLY A 67 -0.28 0.61 -3.98
CA GLY A 67 -0.88 -0.13 -5.09
C GLY A 67 -0.11 -1.38 -5.45
N SER A 68 -0.70 -2.20 -6.31
CA SER A 68 -0.13 -3.47 -6.72
C SER A 68 1.09 -3.28 -7.63
N VAL A 69 2.05 -4.17 -7.51
CA VAL A 69 3.17 -4.28 -8.44
C VAL A 69 2.69 -5.02 -9.69
N ASP A 70 2.77 -4.39 -10.84
CA ASP A 70 2.41 -4.99 -12.12
C ASP A 70 3.40 -6.09 -12.54
N ARG A 71 2.97 -6.97 -13.46
CA ARG A 71 3.74 -8.18 -13.84
C ARG A 71 5.16 -7.88 -14.33
N ASP A 72 5.33 -6.78 -15.07
CA ASP A 72 6.60 -6.43 -15.73
C ASP A 72 7.24 -5.20 -15.09
N GLU A 73 6.90 -4.91 -13.83
CA GLU A 73 7.32 -3.75 -13.07
C GLU A 73 8.10 -4.17 -11.83
N SER A 74 9.17 -3.47 -11.51
CA SER A 74 9.85 -3.60 -10.21
C SER A 74 9.07 -2.88 -9.12
N ALA A 75 9.28 -3.27 -7.87
CA ALA A 75 8.65 -2.59 -6.72
C ALA A 75 9.03 -1.10 -6.64
N ASP A 76 10.25 -0.73 -7.04
CA ASP A 76 10.70 0.68 -7.08
C ASP A 76 9.96 1.48 -8.16
N GLU A 77 9.71 0.88 -9.32
CA GLU A 77 8.93 1.50 -10.40
C GLU A 77 7.46 1.65 -9.99
N ALA A 78 6.87 0.60 -9.40
CA ALA A 78 5.52 0.65 -8.84
C ALA A 78 5.39 1.77 -7.80
N ALA A 79 6.33 1.88 -6.86
CA ALA A 79 6.31 2.93 -5.84
C ALA A 79 6.38 4.35 -6.43
N ARG A 80 7.12 4.57 -7.52
CA ARG A 80 7.16 5.85 -8.22
C ARG A 80 5.86 6.12 -8.97
N ARG A 81 5.31 5.12 -9.63
CA ARG A 81 4.06 5.19 -10.37
C ARG A 81 2.90 5.54 -9.46
N GLU A 82 2.71 4.79 -8.38
CA GLU A 82 1.64 5.01 -7.40
C GLU A 82 1.75 6.40 -6.73
N CYS A 83 2.96 6.82 -6.40
CA CYS A 83 3.20 8.15 -5.84
C CYS A 83 2.80 9.25 -6.84
N GLU A 84 3.07 9.08 -8.14
CA GLU A 84 2.66 10.02 -9.16
C GLU A 84 1.13 10.02 -9.36
N GLU A 85 0.52 8.84 -9.45
CA GLU A 85 -0.91 8.64 -9.72
C GLU A 85 -1.75 9.19 -8.55
N GLU A 86 -1.44 8.82 -7.31
CA GLU A 86 -2.28 9.12 -6.15
C GLU A 86 -2.03 10.50 -5.52
N ILE A 87 -0.81 11.02 -5.57
CA ILE A 87 -0.50 12.33 -4.96
C ILE A 87 0.07 13.37 -5.94
N GLY A 88 0.21 13.02 -7.23
CA GLY A 88 0.73 13.94 -8.25
C GLY A 88 2.19 14.36 -8.02
N ARG A 89 3.00 13.51 -7.39
CA ARG A 89 4.41 13.75 -7.08
C ARG A 89 5.26 12.54 -7.44
N VAL A 90 6.48 12.80 -7.91
CA VAL A 90 7.47 11.75 -8.21
C VAL A 90 8.62 11.86 -7.21
N PRO A 91 8.91 10.80 -6.43
CA PRO A 91 10.02 10.81 -5.49
C PRO A 91 11.35 10.70 -6.24
N TYR A 92 12.30 11.57 -5.91
CA TYR A 92 13.68 11.40 -6.37
C TYR A 92 14.38 10.30 -5.59
N THR A 93 14.12 10.20 -4.29
CA THR A 93 14.70 9.20 -3.40
C THR A 93 13.63 8.24 -2.91
N LEU A 94 13.88 6.93 -3.08
CA LEU A 94 13.14 5.85 -2.47
C LEU A 94 14.07 5.06 -1.54
N GLU A 95 13.66 4.88 -0.30
CA GLU A 95 14.33 4.06 0.68
C GLU A 95 13.42 2.88 1.03
N ARG A 96 13.85 1.66 0.73
CA ARG A 96 13.09 0.45 1.10
C ARG A 96 13.19 0.20 2.59
N LEU A 97 12.07 0.23 3.30
CA LEU A 97 11.98 0.04 4.74
C LEU A 97 11.85 -1.43 5.14
N GLY A 98 11.29 -2.26 4.24
CA GLY A 98 11.11 -3.69 4.46
C GLY A 98 9.91 -4.25 3.71
N ALA A 99 9.54 -5.51 4.01
CA ALA A 99 8.37 -6.16 3.45
C ALA A 99 7.70 -7.06 4.50
N TRP A 100 6.36 -7.08 4.51
CA TRP A 100 5.57 -7.82 5.48
C TRP A 100 4.29 -8.36 4.87
N PHE A 101 3.75 -9.41 5.48
CA PHE A 101 2.49 -10.04 5.10
C PHE A 101 1.37 -9.58 6.04
N PRO A 102 0.36 -8.83 5.57
CA PRO A 102 -0.71 -8.32 6.43
C PRO A 102 -1.64 -9.41 6.96
N THR A 103 -1.93 -10.44 6.15
CA THR A 103 -2.90 -11.50 6.46
C THR A 103 -2.40 -12.89 6.08
N PRO A 104 -1.21 -13.35 6.60
CA PRO A 104 -0.58 -14.59 6.15
C PRO A 104 -1.36 -15.87 6.47
N GLY A 105 -2.44 -15.76 7.25
CA GLY A 105 -3.30 -16.89 7.56
C GLY A 105 -4.12 -17.40 6.36
N TYR A 106 -4.37 -16.55 5.36
CA TYR A 106 -5.18 -16.93 4.18
C TYR A 106 -4.83 -16.18 2.91
N CYS A 107 -3.97 -15.18 2.96
CA CYS A 107 -3.56 -14.37 1.80
C CYS A 107 -2.03 -14.36 1.69
N ASP A 108 -1.51 -14.41 0.47
CA ASP A 108 -0.07 -14.33 0.20
C ASP A 108 0.38 -12.94 -0.27
N GLU A 109 -0.46 -11.92 -0.11
CA GLU A 109 -0.09 -10.53 -0.38
C GLU A 109 1.14 -10.13 0.45
N GLU A 110 2.19 -9.68 -0.22
CA GLU A 110 3.35 -9.06 0.39
C GLU A 110 3.26 -7.53 0.24
N LEU A 111 3.35 -6.79 1.35
CA LEU A 111 3.41 -5.34 1.35
C LEU A 111 4.87 -4.88 1.46
N ILE A 112 5.36 -4.16 0.45
CA ILE A 112 6.74 -3.65 0.36
C ILE A 112 6.71 -2.16 0.69
N PHE A 113 7.32 -1.79 1.81
CA PHE A 113 7.27 -0.43 2.34
C PHE A 113 8.44 0.41 1.89
N TYR A 114 8.15 1.64 1.47
CA TYR A 114 9.10 2.65 1.06
C TYR A 114 8.89 3.96 1.79
N ARG A 115 9.99 4.62 2.15
CA ARG A 115 10.02 6.05 2.40
C ARG A 115 10.35 6.75 1.09
N ALA A 116 9.50 7.69 0.68
CA ALA A 116 9.70 8.52 -0.49
C ALA A 116 10.04 9.95 -0.07
N SER A 117 11.07 10.54 -0.63
CA SER A 117 11.51 11.91 -0.31
C SER A 117 12.03 12.65 -1.53
N ALA A 118 12.32 13.95 -1.36
CA ALA A 118 12.63 14.85 -2.45
C ALA A 118 11.55 14.79 -3.54
N LEU A 119 10.32 14.99 -3.13
CA LEU A 119 9.13 14.90 -3.99
C LEU A 119 9.12 16.05 -4.99
N ARG A 120 8.96 15.74 -6.28
CA ARG A 120 8.96 16.71 -7.38
C ARG A 120 7.67 16.63 -8.18
N ALA A 121 7.34 17.71 -8.88
CA ALA A 121 6.28 17.67 -9.88
C ALA A 121 6.65 16.68 -11.00
N PRO A 122 5.71 15.89 -11.50
CA PRO A 122 5.93 15.00 -12.63
C PRO A 122 6.21 15.80 -13.91
N ASP A 123 6.80 15.13 -14.92
CA ASP A 123 6.93 15.73 -16.26
C ASP A 123 5.50 15.95 -16.83
N PRO A 124 5.14 17.18 -17.20
CA PRO A 124 3.81 17.46 -17.76
C PRO A 124 3.44 16.62 -18.99
N ARG A 125 4.45 16.10 -19.71
CA ARG A 125 4.26 15.30 -20.94
C ARG A 125 3.92 13.84 -20.66
N SER A 126 4.27 13.34 -19.48
CA SER A 126 4.11 11.93 -19.09
C SER A 126 3.29 11.75 -17.80
N ARG A 127 2.63 12.83 -17.33
CA ARG A 127 1.87 12.81 -16.09
C ARG A 127 0.81 11.71 -16.08
N ARG A 128 0.92 10.83 -15.12
CA ARG A 128 -0.05 9.77 -14.85
C ARG A 128 -1.25 10.32 -14.07
N GLN A 129 -2.36 9.63 -14.15
CA GLN A 129 -3.58 9.95 -13.42
C GLN A 129 -3.96 8.71 -12.59
N PRO A 130 -4.66 8.88 -11.46
CA PRO A 130 -5.28 7.77 -10.76
C PRO A 130 -6.15 6.93 -11.69
N ASP A 131 -6.35 5.68 -11.35
CA ASP A 131 -7.30 4.81 -12.06
C ASP A 131 -8.71 5.44 -12.06
N ALA A 132 -9.48 5.19 -13.11
CA ALA A 132 -10.79 5.84 -13.33
C ALA A 132 -11.85 5.51 -12.24
N ASP A 133 -11.61 4.45 -11.48
CA ASP A 133 -12.43 4.00 -10.35
C ASP A 133 -11.89 4.49 -8.98
N GLU A 134 -10.86 5.34 -8.98
CA GLU A 134 -10.26 5.90 -7.76
C GLU A 134 -10.66 7.38 -7.59
N ASP A 135 -11.42 7.63 -6.52
CA ASP A 135 -11.68 9.00 -6.04
C ASP A 135 -10.75 9.27 -4.86
N ILE A 136 -9.61 9.92 -5.17
CA ILE A 136 -8.51 10.15 -4.24
C ILE A 136 -8.29 11.64 -4.03
N SER A 137 -8.18 12.04 -2.77
CA SER A 137 -7.72 13.37 -2.38
C SER A 137 -6.52 13.27 -1.46
N ALA A 138 -5.48 14.08 -1.71
CA ALA A 138 -4.24 14.07 -0.92
C ALA A 138 -4.14 15.27 0.01
N ARG A 139 -3.57 15.06 1.21
CA ARG A 139 -3.33 16.10 2.20
C ARG A 139 -2.08 15.81 3.03
N SER A 140 -1.34 16.88 3.36
CA SER A 140 -0.12 16.82 4.19
C SER A 140 -0.46 16.99 5.67
N PHE A 141 0.19 16.18 6.52
CA PHE A 141 0.09 16.19 7.97
C PHE A 141 1.48 16.16 8.59
N THR A 142 1.66 16.70 9.78
CA THR A 142 2.86 16.38 10.55
C THR A 142 2.83 14.91 10.96
N ILE A 143 3.98 14.28 11.13
CA ILE A 143 4.07 12.89 11.60
C ILE A 143 3.36 12.73 12.95
N ALA A 144 3.47 13.74 13.84
CA ALA A 144 2.80 13.75 15.13
C ALA A 144 1.27 13.77 15.00
N GLU A 145 0.72 14.60 14.09
CA GLU A 145 -0.72 14.63 13.79
C GLU A 145 -1.20 13.28 13.23
N ALA A 146 -0.50 12.73 12.23
CA ALA A 146 -0.87 11.45 11.64
C ALA A 146 -0.88 10.31 12.68
N ARG A 147 0.10 10.25 13.58
CA ARG A 147 0.13 9.30 14.70
C ARG A 147 -1.00 9.54 15.71
N ALA A 148 -1.32 10.79 16.01
CA ALA A 148 -2.45 11.12 16.86
C ALA A 148 -3.79 10.70 16.22
N MET A 149 -3.92 10.79 14.89
CA MET A 149 -5.08 10.27 14.14
C MET A 149 -5.21 8.76 14.28
N VAL A 150 -4.11 8.00 14.24
CA VAL A 150 -4.12 6.56 14.56
C VAL A 150 -4.62 6.32 15.98
N ALA A 151 -4.07 7.04 16.95
CA ALA A 151 -4.45 6.87 18.37
C ALA A 151 -5.92 7.21 18.66
N ARG A 152 -6.53 8.12 17.86
CA ARG A 152 -7.95 8.47 17.96
C ARG A 152 -8.87 7.61 17.09
N GLY A 153 -8.33 6.66 16.30
CA GLY A 153 -9.11 5.82 15.39
C GLY A 153 -9.64 6.55 14.15
N GLU A 154 -9.06 7.66 13.78
CA GLU A 154 -9.33 8.36 12.50
C GLU A 154 -8.59 7.69 11.33
N ILE A 155 -7.39 7.17 11.58
CA ILE A 155 -6.67 6.26 10.70
C ILE A 155 -6.87 4.85 11.26
N VAL A 156 -7.55 3.99 10.50
CA VAL A 156 -7.86 2.60 10.87
C VAL A 156 -7.27 1.59 9.88
N ASP A 157 -6.63 2.08 8.83
CA ASP A 157 -5.90 1.24 7.89
C ASP A 157 -4.58 0.76 8.52
N LEU A 158 -4.43 -0.57 8.63
CA LEU A 158 -3.29 -1.19 9.31
C LEU A 158 -1.95 -0.88 8.63
N LYS A 159 -1.90 -0.90 7.27
CA LYS A 159 -0.66 -0.59 6.55
C LYS A 159 -0.19 0.83 6.83
N THR A 160 -1.11 1.80 6.89
CA THR A 160 -0.82 3.20 7.21
C THR A 160 -0.37 3.36 8.66
N ALA A 161 -1.09 2.77 9.61
CA ALA A 161 -0.73 2.81 11.02
C ALA A 161 0.67 2.24 11.26
N TYR A 162 0.98 1.11 10.63
CA TYR A 162 2.31 0.49 10.71
C TYR A 162 3.38 1.33 10.00
N ALA A 163 3.11 1.83 8.80
CA ALA A 163 4.03 2.66 8.03
C ALA A 163 4.51 3.88 8.84
N LEU A 164 3.61 4.53 9.56
CA LEU A 164 3.92 5.68 10.42
C LEU A 164 4.85 5.31 11.59
N THR A 165 4.92 4.04 12.02
CA THR A 165 5.87 3.60 13.05
C THR A 165 7.29 3.45 12.51
N LEU A 166 7.44 3.21 11.21
CA LEU A 166 8.74 3.02 10.55
C LEU A 166 9.49 4.34 10.32
N ILE A 167 8.79 5.47 10.40
CA ILE A 167 9.41 6.80 10.21
C ILE A 167 9.90 7.31 11.57
N PRO A 168 11.17 7.75 11.69
CA PRO A 168 11.67 8.36 12.91
C PRO A 168 10.84 9.59 13.32
N SER A 169 10.66 9.79 14.63
CA SER A 169 10.19 11.09 15.11
C SER A 169 11.29 12.12 14.86
N VAL A 170 10.98 13.16 14.10
CA VAL A 170 11.87 14.34 14.02
C VAL A 170 11.84 14.98 15.42
N ALA A 171 13.01 15.04 16.05
CA ALA A 171 13.17 15.66 17.35
C ALA A 171 13.01 17.19 17.25
#